data_e60bfa9f1e417a4a22c70a0772aec8d2
#
_entry.id   e60bfa9f1e417a4a22c70a0772aec8d2
#
_cell.length_a   1.000
_cell.length_b   1.000
_cell.length_c   1.000
_cell.angle_alpha   90.00
_cell.angle_beta   90.00
_cell.angle_gamma   90.00
#
_symmetry.space_group_name_H-M   'P 1'
#
loop_
_entity.id
_entity.type
_entity.pdbx_description
1 polymer ?
#
loop_
_entity_poly.entity_id
_entity_poly.type
_entity_poly.pdbx_seq_one_letter_code
_entity_poly.pdbx_strand_id
1 'polypeptide(L)'
;MTYCLGLLLEGGIVFASDSRTHASVDNYSRFCKMTVFERPGDRVVVLLSSGALAGTQSIISVLKQRAELKDGTPSIHNARTMFDVAEVVSDATRHVERREAAGGHASGLVFNASFIFGGQIRGEQPRLFRTYAETNFIEAEQGSPYLQTGETKYGKPILDRVITFDTSLSDATKCALLSFDSTMRSNLSVGLPIDLLSYERDSLRVTRRRRVDEGDAHFSQLTRAWSAGVRDLFTRLPEPGW
;
A
#
# COMPACT_ATOMS: atom_id res chain seq x y z
N MET A 1 -11.77 -2.02 8.65
CA MET A 1 -10.27 -1.98 8.63
C MET A 1 -9.78 -1.99 7.19
N THR A 2 -8.51 -1.81 6.95
CA THR A 2 -7.88 -1.73 5.62
C THR A 2 -6.65 -2.63 5.64
N TYR A 3 -6.22 -3.14 4.52
CA TYR A 3 -4.91 -3.73 4.38
C TYR A 3 -4.21 -3.15 3.15
N CYS A 4 -3.03 -2.53 3.36
CA CYS A 4 -2.17 -2.01 2.31
C CYS A 4 -0.76 -2.58 2.47
N LEU A 5 -0.12 -2.86 1.34
CA LEU A 5 1.19 -3.49 1.25
C LEU A 5 2.01 -2.85 0.13
N GLY A 6 3.26 -2.50 0.44
CA GLY A 6 4.29 -2.13 -0.52
C GLY A 6 5.50 -3.05 -0.37
N LEU A 7 6.04 -3.55 -1.48
CA LEU A 7 7.21 -4.44 -1.53
C LEU A 7 8.28 -3.76 -2.37
N LEU A 8 9.42 -3.41 -1.77
CA LEU A 8 10.59 -2.85 -2.45
C LEU A 8 11.52 -3.99 -2.87
N LEU A 9 11.77 -4.11 -4.16
CA LEU A 9 12.52 -5.21 -4.74
C LEU A 9 13.63 -4.66 -5.65
N GLU A 10 14.63 -5.48 -5.95
CA GLU A 10 15.69 -5.11 -6.90
C GLU A 10 15.10 -4.70 -8.25
N GLY A 11 14.10 -5.44 -8.75
CA GLY A 11 13.44 -5.19 -10.04
C GLY A 11 12.39 -4.07 -10.02
N GLY A 12 12.07 -3.46 -8.87
CA GLY A 12 11.06 -2.39 -8.75
C GLY A 12 10.21 -2.46 -7.50
N ILE A 13 8.93 -2.09 -7.61
CA ILE A 13 8.02 -2.04 -6.44
C ILE A 13 6.68 -2.69 -6.79
N VAL A 14 6.16 -3.51 -5.87
CA VAL A 14 4.78 -4.01 -5.93
C VAL A 14 3.95 -3.29 -4.88
N PHE A 15 2.80 -2.78 -5.29
CA PHE A 15 1.80 -2.15 -4.42
C PHE A 15 0.50 -2.95 -4.45
N ALA A 16 -0.11 -3.15 -3.29
CA ALA A 16 -1.40 -3.81 -3.17
C ALA A 16 -2.26 -3.17 -2.08
N SER A 17 -3.55 -2.99 -2.34
CA SER A 17 -4.53 -2.53 -1.34
C SER A 17 -5.87 -3.18 -1.55
N ASP A 18 -6.61 -3.44 -0.46
CA ASP A 18 -8.04 -3.72 -0.56
C ASP A 18 -8.80 -2.44 -0.90
N SER A 19 -10.05 -2.59 -1.36
CA SER A 19 -10.94 -1.46 -1.65
C SER A 19 -12.19 -1.46 -0.77
N ARG A 20 -12.31 -2.40 0.17
CA ARG A 20 -13.47 -2.48 1.06
C ARG A 20 -13.40 -1.38 2.13
N THR A 21 -14.50 -0.69 2.33
CA THR A 21 -14.66 0.32 3.38
C THR A 21 -15.97 0.07 4.11
N HIS A 22 -15.93 0.02 5.42
CA HIS A 22 -17.10 -0.13 6.26
C HIS A 22 -17.61 1.24 6.68
N ALA A 23 -18.83 1.58 6.31
CA ALA A 23 -19.54 2.75 6.82
C ALA A 23 -20.38 2.39 8.06
N SER A 24 -20.85 1.12 8.14
CA SER A 24 -21.54 0.50 9.29
C SER A 24 -21.51 -1.03 9.11
N VAL A 25 -22.09 -1.77 10.08
CA VAL A 25 -22.08 -3.25 10.07
C VAL A 25 -22.68 -3.84 8.79
N ASP A 26 -23.63 -3.16 8.17
CA ASP A 26 -24.41 -3.65 7.01
C ASP A 26 -24.14 -2.87 5.70
N ASN A 27 -23.24 -1.89 5.69
CA ASN A 27 -23.03 -1.03 4.52
C ASN A 27 -21.57 -1.05 4.07
N TYR A 28 -21.30 -1.81 3.01
CA TYR A 28 -20.00 -1.87 2.34
C TYR A 28 -19.94 -0.88 1.20
N SER A 29 -19.06 0.10 1.30
CA SER A 29 -18.69 0.95 0.18
C SER A 29 -17.34 0.53 -0.38
N ARG A 30 -17.13 0.73 -1.68
CA ARG A 30 -15.87 0.42 -2.37
C ARG A 30 -15.16 1.72 -2.69
N PHE A 31 -14.02 1.96 -2.06
CA PHE A 31 -13.17 3.12 -2.35
C PHE A 31 -11.77 2.66 -2.75
N CYS A 32 -11.29 3.14 -3.88
CA CYS A 32 -9.91 2.90 -4.29
C CYS A 32 -8.97 3.61 -3.31
N LYS A 33 -8.11 2.84 -2.66
CA LYS A 33 -7.12 3.33 -1.69
C LYS A 33 -5.77 3.61 -2.34
N MET A 34 -5.64 3.31 -3.64
CA MET A 34 -4.44 3.52 -4.43
C MET A 34 -4.57 4.76 -5.29
N THR A 35 -3.70 5.73 -5.08
CA THR A 35 -3.57 6.94 -5.91
C THR A 35 -2.23 6.91 -6.62
N VAL A 36 -2.23 7.22 -7.91
CA VAL A 36 -1.03 7.25 -8.75
C VAL A 36 -0.81 8.68 -9.26
N PHE A 37 0.40 9.20 -9.08
CA PHE A 37 0.91 10.40 -9.70
C PHE A 37 1.98 9.97 -10.69
N GLU A 38 1.75 10.24 -11.97
CA GLU A 38 2.61 9.80 -13.04
C GLU A 38 2.91 10.95 -14.00
N ARG A 39 4.19 11.08 -14.35
CA ARG A 39 4.68 11.82 -15.51
C ARG A 39 5.57 10.87 -16.29
N PRO A 40 5.05 10.26 -17.36
CA PRO A 40 5.79 9.25 -18.13
C PRO A 40 7.17 9.74 -18.55
N GLY A 41 8.19 8.93 -18.29
CA GLY A 41 9.58 9.24 -18.56
C GLY A 41 10.23 10.21 -17.56
N ASP A 42 9.52 10.67 -16.53
CA ASP A 42 10.06 11.52 -15.47
C ASP A 42 9.89 10.89 -14.09
N ARG A 43 8.67 10.52 -13.72
CA ARG A 43 8.39 9.94 -12.39
C ARG A 43 7.12 9.11 -12.34
N VAL A 44 7.13 8.15 -11.40
CA VAL A 44 5.95 7.46 -10.91
C VAL A 44 5.97 7.50 -9.40
N VAL A 45 4.87 7.97 -8.79
CA VAL A 45 4.67 7.94 -7.33
C VAL A 45 3.30 7.33 -7.05
N VAL A 46 3.27 6.29 -6.25
CA VAL A 46 2.07 5.56 -5.85
C VAL A 46 1.84 5.77 -4.36
N LEU A 47 0.61 6.10 -3.95
CA LEU A 47 0.21 6.20 -2.56
C LEU A 47 -0.91 5.18 -2.28
N LEU A 48 -0.77 4.45 -1.19
CA LEU A 48 -1.81 3.61 -0.59
C LEU A 48 -2.26 4.23 0.72
N SER A 49 -3.56 4.41 0.90
CA SER A 49 -4.12 5.09 2.08
C SER A 49 -4.84 4.13 3.04
N SER A 50 -4.70 4.36 4.33
CA SER A 50 -5.35 3.61 5.40
C SER A 50 -5.78 4.56 6.53
N GLY A 51 -6.87 4.24 7.23
CA GLY A 51 -7.41 5.06 8.31
C GLY A 51 -8.76 5.70 7.98
N ALA A 52 -9.05 6.85 8.57
CA ALA A 52 -10.30 7.58 8.35
C ALA A 52 -10.41 8.06 6.90
N LEU A 53 -11.48 7.67 6.21
CA LEU A 53 -11.67 7.96 4.79
C LEU A 53 -11.67 9.47 4.51
N ALA A 54 -12.38 10.26 5.32
CA ALA A 54 -12.46 11.71 5.16
C ALA A 54 -11.07 12.37 5.23
N GLY A 55 -10.26 12.02 6.25
CA GLY A 55 -8.91 12.55 6.41
C GLY A 55 -7.99 12.14 5.24
N THR A 56 -7.99 10.86 4.86
CA THR A 56 -7.16 10.37 3.75
C THR A 56 -7.56 11.00 2.42
N GLN A 57 -8.85 11.18 2.15
CA GLN A 57 -9.33 11.87 0.94
C GLN A 57 -8.96 13.35 0.93
N SER A 58 -9.03 14.04 2.08
CA SER A 58 -8.61 15.44 2.22
C SER A 58 -7.12 15.59 1.90
N ILE A 59 -6.26 14.70 2.43
CA ILE A 59 -4.82 14.72 2.16
C ILE A 59 -4.55 14.50 0.66
N ILE A 60 -5.16 13.47 0.06
CA ILE A 60 -5.02 13.21 -1.39
C ILE A 60 -5.48 14.40 -2.23
N SER A 61 -6.55 15.09 -1.82
CA SER A 61 -7.04 16.29 -2.50
C SER A 61 -6.03 17.43 -2.44
N VAL A 62 -5.42 17.68 -1.26
CA VAL A 62 -4.33 18.66 -1.10
C VAL A 62 -3.15 18.33 -1.99
N LEU A 63 -2.71 17.05 -2.01
CA LEU A 63 -1.60 16.60 -2.86
C LEU A 63 -1.89 16.80 -4.35
N LYS A 64 -3.11 16.49 -4.81
CA LYS A 64 -3.54 16.70 -6.19
C LYS A 64 -3.58 18.19 -6.55
N GLN A 65 -4.17 19.03 -5.70
CA GLN A 65 -4.21 20.48 -5.92
C GLN A 65 -2.80 21.06 -6.04
N ARG A 66 -1.90 20.72 -5.10
CA ARG A 66 -0.50 21.16 -5.17
C ARG A 66 0.22 20.69 -6.44
N ALA A 67 -0.08 19.49 -6.92
CA ALA A 67 0.52 18.96 -8.14
C ALA A 67 0.10 19.70 -9.42
N GLU A 68 -1.04 20.42 -9.39
CA GLU A 68 -1.54 21.23 -10.50
C GLU A 68 -1.02 22.69 -10.47
N LEU A 69 -0.55 23.17 -9.30
CA LEU A 69 -0.02 24.52 -9.14
C LEU A 69 1.30 24.68 -9.91
N LYS A 70 1.49 25.85 -10.53
CA LYS A 70 2.70 26.24 -11.28
C LYS A 70 3.47 27.37 -10.62
N ASP A 71 3.19 27.65 -9.36
CA ASP A 71 3.73 28.77 -8.58
C ASP A 71 4.97 28.42 -7.76
N GLY A 72 5.53 27.23 -7.94
CA GLY A 72 6.69 26.73 -7.19
C GLY A 72 6.33 26.06 -5.85
N THR A 73 5.06 25.97 -5.49
CA THR A 73 4.62 25.24 -4.29
C THR A 73 5.17 23.80 -4.31
N PRO A 74 5.81 23.31 -3.23
CA PRO A 74 6.31 21.96 -3.14
C PRO A 74 5.21 20.93 -3.41
N SER A 75 5.44 20.04 -4.37
CA SER A 75 4.46 19.08 -4.84
C SER A 75 5.12 17.77 -5.29
N ILE A 76 4.35 16.71 -5.41
CA ILE A 76 4.82 15.43 -5.96
C ILE A 76 5.41 15.62 -7.37
N HIS A 77 4.91 16.59 -8.13
CA HIS A 77 5.34 16.81 -9.50
C HIS A 77 6.62 17.66 -9.66
N ASN A 78 7.02 18.45 -8.68
CA ASN A 78 8.25 19.25 -8.72
C ASN A 78 9.30 18.86 -7.69
N ALA A 79 9.01 17.87 -6.84
CA ALA A 79 9.98 17.26 -5.93
C ALA A 79 11.21 16.78 -6.71
N ARG A 80 12.40 17.00 -6.19
CA ARG A 80 13.66 16.61 -6.84
C ARG A 80 14.03 15.17 -6.54
N THR A 81 13.66 14.69 -5.35
CA THR A 81 13.97 13.36 -4.83
C THR A 81 12.71 12.69 -4.28
N MET A 82 12.76 11.36 -4.13
CA MET A 82 11.71 10.63 -3.45
C MET A 82 11.64 10.97 -1.95
N PHE A 83 12.72 11.49 -1.37
CA PHE A 83 12.71 12.04 -0.02
C PHE A 83 11.89 13.33 0.06
N ASP A 84 12.06 14.25 -0.91
CA ASP A 84 11.23 15.47 -0.99
C ASP A 84 9.75 15.10 -1.16
N VAL A 85 9.43 14.02 -1.91
CA VAL A 85 8.05 13.49 -1.98
C VAL A 85 7.55 13.09 -0.61
N ALA A 86 8.38 12.44 0.21
CA ALA A 86 8.00 12.06 1.58
C ALA A 86 7.73 13.29 2.45
N GLU A 87 8.52 14.35 2.32
CA GLU A 87 8.28 15.62 3.01
C GLU A 87 6.97 16.28 2.55
N VAL A 88 6.68 16.29 1.24
CA VAL A 88 5.42 16.81 0.68
C VAL A 88 4.20 16.04 1.22
N VAL A 89 4.27 14.72 1.30
CA VAL A 89 3.18 13.88 1.86
C VAL A 89 2.99 14.17 3.36
N SER A 90 4.09 14.26 4.11
CA SER A 90 4.06 14.57 5.54
C SER A 90 3.52 15.97 5.82
N ASP A 91 3.91 16.96 5.02
CA ASP A 91 3.40 18.32 5.16
C ASP A 91 1.90 18.43 4.81
N ALA A 92 1.44 17.76 3.77
CA ALA A 92 0.02 17.68 3.42
C ALA A 92 -0.79 17.03 4.56
N THR A 93 -0.24 16.00 5.20
CA THR A 93 -0.87 15.33 6.35
C THR A 93 -0.98 16.28 7.54
N ARG A 94 0.12 16.95 7.93
CA ARG A 94 0.11 17.98 9.00
C ARG A 94 -0.86 19.13 8.70
N HIS A 95 -0.94 19.56 7.44
CA HIS A 95 -1.86 20.63 7.04
C HIS A 95 -3.32 20.26 7.30
N VAL A 96 -3.74 19.06 6.88
CA VAL A 96 -5.12 18.58 7.08
C VAL A 96 -5.40 18.35 8.58
N GLU A 97 -4.46 17.75 9.30
CA GLU A 97 -4.58 17.49 10.74
C GLU A 97 -4.80 18.80 11.54
N ARG A 98 -3.98 19.83 11.27
CA ARG A 98 -4.14 21.15 11.92
C ARG A 98 -5.47 21.81 11.59
N ARG A 99 -5.93 21.69 10.35
CA ARG A 99 -7.23 22.25 9.93
C ARG A 99 -8.40 21.56 10.64
N GLU A 100 -8.35 20.23 10.78
CA GLU A 100 -9.39 19.48 11.49
C GLU A 100 -9.37 19.79 13.00
N ALA A 101 -8.21 19.88 13.61
CA ALA A 101 -8.06 20.28 15.01
C ALA A 101 -8.60 21.70 15.28
N ALA A 102 -8.33 22.66 14.38
CA ALA A 102 -8.82 24.04 14.50
C ALA A 102 -10.33 24.17 14.27
N GLY A 103 -10.95 23.22 13.56
CA GLY A 103 -12.40 23.21 13.29
C GLY A 103 -13.27 22.88 14.50
N GLY A 104 -12.70 22.72 15.69
CA GLY A 104 -13.44 22.56 16.95
C GLY A 104 -14.28 21.29 17.05
N HIS A 105 -13.98 20.28 16.24
CA HIS A 105 -14.64 18.97 16.35
C HIS A 105 -14.21 18.30 17.66
N ALA A 106 -14.89 18.68 18.77
CA ALA A 106 -14.73 18.13 20.12
C ALA A 106 -15.14 16.64 20.22
N SER A 107 -15.14 15.91 19.11
CA SER A 107 -15.60 14.52 19.06
C SER A 107 -14.57 13.49 19.51
N GLY A 108 -13.43 13.88 20.06
CA GLY A 108 -12.41 12.92 20.53
C GLY A 108 -11.90 11.93 19.46
N LEU A 109 -12.29 12.14 18.19
CA LEU A 109 -11.83 11.33 17.07
C LEU A 109 -10.37 11.67 16.81
N VAL A 110 -9.49 10.77 17.20
CA VAL A 110 -8.06 10.87 16.87
C VAL A 110 -7.95 10.85 15.36
N PHE A 111 -7.31 11.89 14.78
CA PHE A 111 -6.96 11.92 13.39
C PHE A 111 -6.13 10.66 13.08
N ASN A 112 -6.64 9.84 12.21
CA ASN A 112 -6.01 8.57 11.86
C ASN A 112 -5.92 8.45 10.34
N ALA A 113 -4.79 8.86 9.79
CA ALA A 113 -4.44 8.66 8.39
C ALA A 113 -3.02 8.11 8.31
N SER A 114 -2.85 7.04 7.58
CA SER A 114 -1.54 6.42 7.32
C SER A 114 -1.41 6.13 5.85
N PHE A 115 -0.21 6.33 5.32
CA PHE A 115 0.12 6.07 3.92
C PHE A 115 1.33 5.16 3.80
N ILE A 116 1.27 4.25 2.81
CA ILE A 116 2.45 3.69 2.18
C ILE A 116 2.58 4.40 0.85
N PHE A 117 3.75 4.91 0.54
CA PHE A 117 3.99 5.56 -0.73
C PHE A 117 5.40 5.29 -1.21
N GLY A 118 5.56 5.25 -2.52
CA GLY A 118 6.85 4.96 -3.13
C GLY A 118 6.79 5.12 -4.63
N GLY A 119 7.89 4.88 -5.26
CA GLY A 119 8.04 5.04 -6.69
C GLY A 119 9.46 5.37 -7.08
N GLN A 120 9.61 6.08 -8.20
CA GLN A 120 10.89 6.48 -8.72
C GLN A 120 10.80 7.83 -9.43
N ILE A 121 11.80 8.67 -9.23
CA ILE A 121 12.09 9.87 -10.02
C ILE A 121 13.28 9.55 -10.92
N ARG A 122 13.30 10.07 -12.14
CA ARG A 122 14.40 9.88 -13.09
C ARG A 122 15.75 10.22 -12.45
N GLY A 123 16.69 9.28 -12.54
CA GLY A 123 18.03 9.42 -11.96
C GLY A 123 18.16 8.96 -10.52
N GLU A 124 17.06 8.59 -9.85
CA GLU A 124 17.08 7.98 -8.53
C GLU A 124 16.82 6.46 -8.58
N GLN A 125 17.09 5.78 -7.47
CA GLN A 125 16.62 4.41 -7.22
C GLN A 125 15.14 4.43 -6.82
N PRO A 126 14.38 3.34 -7.07
CA PRO A 126 13.06 3.17 -6.48
C PRO A 126 13.14 3.20 -4.96
N ARG A 127 12.22 3.92 -4.31
CA ARG A 127 12.16 4.06 -2.85
C ARG A 127 10.75 3.86 -2.35
N LEU A 128 10.60 3.32 -1.14
CA LEU A 128 9.31 3.01 -0.53
C LEU A 128 9.28 3.50 0.92
N PHE A 129 8.23 4.22 1.27
CA PHE A 129 8.05 4.87 2.57
C PHE A 129 6.70 4.52 3.19
N ARG A 130 6.62 4.64 4.51
CA ARG A 130 5.36 4.66 5.25
C ARG A 130 5.34 5.82 6.23
N THR A 131 4.21 6.55 6.28
CA THR A 131 3.99 7.54 7.36
C THR A 131 3.91 6.83 8.71
N TYR A 132 4.52 7.44 9.71
CA TYR A 132 4.52 7.00 11.09
C TYR A 132 3.85 8.06 11.99
N ALA A 133 3.73 7.78 13.30
CA ALA A 133 3.17 8.74 14.25
C ALA A 133 3.82 10.14 14.10
N GLU A 134 3.03 11.19 14.36
CA GLU A 134 3.49 12.59 14.32
C GLU A 134 3.97 13.06 12.93
N THR A 135 3.41 12.47 11.87
CA THR A 135 3.73 12.80 10.47
C THR A 135 5.18 12.56 10.03
N ASN A 136 5.94 11.80 10.83
CA ASN A 136 7.22 11.23 10.41
C ASN A 136 7.00 10.08 9.44
N PHE A 137 8.06 9.64 8.78
CA PHE A 137 8.02 8.48 7.90
C PHE A 137 9.25 7.58 8.12
N ILE A 138 9.06 6.31 7.80
CA ILE A 138 10.13 5.32 7.74
C ILE A 138 10.29 4.87 6.30
N GLU A 139 11.48 4.44 5.94
CA GLU A 139 11.84 3.92 4.63
C GLU A 139 12.08 2.41 4.70
N ALA A 140 11.67 1.69 3.63
CA ALA A 140 12.03 0.29 3.47
C ALA A 140 13.48 0.17 3.01
N GLU A 141 14.17 -0.84 3.51
CA GLU A 141 15.57 -1.15 3.20
C GLU A 141 15.69 -2.57 2.66
N GLN A 142 16.85 -2.92 2.08
CA GLN A 142 17.08 -4.27 1.55
C GLN A 142 16.87 -5.38 2.59
N GLY A 143 17.24 -5.14 3.85
CA GLY A 143 17.03 -6.06 4.96
C GLY A 143 15.59 -6.12 5.49
N SER A 144 14.75 -5.14 5.12
CA SER A 144 13.33 -5.04 5.44
C SER A 144 12.57 -4.51 4.23
N PRO A 145 12.42 -5.34 3.17
CA PRO A 145 12.03 -4.85 1.85
C PRO A 145 10.52 -4.66 1.68
N TYR A 146 9.74 -4.62 2.74
CA TYR A 146 8.31 -4.36 2.64
C TYR A 146 7.76 -3.53 3.80
N LEU A 147 6.69 -2.81 3.50
CA LEU A 147 5.94 -2.02 4.46
C LEU A 147 4.45 -2.38 4.38
N GLN A 148 3.81 -2.46 5.55
CA GLN A 148 2.38 -2.76 5.68
C GLN A 148 1.70 -1.67 6.49
N THR A 149 0.40 -1.41 6.22
CA THR A 149 -0.46 -0.60 7.08
C THR A 149 -1.88 -1.14 7.13
N GLY A 150 -2.59 -0.85 8.19
CA GLY A 150 -3.91 -1.40 8.47
C GLY A 150 -3.83 -2.76 9.18
N GLU A 151 -4.47 -3.80 8.64
CA GLU A 151 -4.46 -5.14 9.23
C GLU A 151 -3.21 -5.92 8.79
N THR A 152 -2.15 -5.83 9.58
CA THR A 152 -0.82 -6.36 9.20
C THR A 152 -0.54 -7.77 9.69
N LYS A 153 -1.32 -8.28 10.67
CA LYS A 153 -0.96 -9.49 11.41
C LYS A 153 -1.04 -10.78 10.59
N TYR A 154 -2.12 -10.93 9.81
CA TYR A 154 -2.43 -12.22 9.19
C TYR A 154 -1.69 -12.47 7.89
N GLY A 155 -1.29 -11.41 7.18
CA GLY A 155 -0.51 -11.50 5.94
C GLY A 155 0.99 -11.57 6.17
N LYS A 156 1.48 -10.99 7.28
CA LYS A 156 2.91 -10.88 7.59
C LYS A 156 3.67 -12.23 7.62
N PRO A 157 3.16 -13.32 8.22
CA PRO A 157 3.88 -14.58 8.27
C PRO A 157 4.21 -15.20 6.90
N ILE A 158 3.44 -14.84 5.86
CA ILE A 158 3.72 -15.28 4.48
C ILE A 158 4.84 -14.44 3.90
N LEU A 159 4.76 -13.12 4.07
CA LEU A 159 5.77 -12.17 3.57
C LEU A 159 7.15 -12.47 4.17
N ASP A 160 7.23 -12.68 5.48
CA ASP A 160 8.48 -12.97 6.20
C ASP A 160 9.20 -14.23 5.70
N ARG A 161 8.46 -15.19 5.13
CA ARG A 161 9.01 -16.45 4.63
C ARG A 161 9.44 -16.40 3.17
N VAL A 162 8.87 -15.49 2.39
CA VAL A 162 8.97 -15.52 0.93
C VAL A 162 9.68 -14.31 0.36
N ILE A 163 9.49 -13.12 0.98
CA ILE A 163 9.96 -11.87 0.41
C ILE A 163 11.38 -11.55 0.88
N THR A 164 12.27 -11.44 -0.10
CA THR A 164 13.62 -10.90 0.01
C THR A 164 13.77 -9.80 -1.06
N PHE A 165 14.79 -8.97 -0.98
CA PHE A 165 14.99 -7.87 -1.91
C PHE A 165 15.16 -8.33 -3.37
N ASP A 166 15.73 -9.51 -3.59
CA ASP A 166 15.96 -10.15 -4.90
C ASP A 166 14.75 -10.95 -5.42
N THR A 167 13.63 -11.01 -4.66
CA THR A 167 12.41 -11.66 -5.12
C THR A 167 11.89 -11.01 -6.41
N SER A 168 11.53 -11.83 -7.42
CA SER A 168 10.99 -11.31 -8.68
C SER A 168 9.67 -10.56 -8.49
N LEU A 169 9.39 -9.54 -9.33
CA LEU A 169 8.11 -8.81 -9.30
C LEU A 169 6.90 -9.74 -9.45
N SER A 170 7.03 -10.83 -10.22
CA SER A 170 5.97 -11.82 -10.40
C SER A 170 5.70 -12.62 -9.12
N ASP A 171 6.76 -13.11 -8.47
CA ASP A 171 6.64 -13.88 -7.22
C ASP A 171 6.20 -12.99 -6.07
N ALA A 172 6.69 -11.76 -6.01
CA ALA A 172 6.25 -10.78 -5.04
C ALA A 172 4.75 -10.43 -5.20
N THR A 173 4.26 -10.31 -6.44
CA THR A 173 2.82 -10.10 -6.71
C THR A 173 2.00 -11.30 -6.25
N LYS A 174 2.47 -12.52 -6.52
CA LYS A 174 1.84 -13.76 -6.05
C LYS A 174 1.81 -13.83 -4.52
N CYS A 175 2.93 -13.52 -3.86
CA CYS A 175 3.03 -13.48 -2.42
C CYS A 175 2.10 -12.43 -1.79
N ALA A 176 2.00 -11.24 -2.39
CA ALA A 176 1.07 -10.21 -1.98
C ALA A 176 -0.38 -10.71 -2.01
N LEU A 177 -0.81 -11.37 -3.10
CA LEU A 177 -2.15 -11.95 -3.20
C LEU A 177 -2.43 -13.02 -2.12
N LEU A 178 -1.46 -13.88 -1.81
CA LEU A 178 -1.58 -14.86 -0.74
C LEU A 178 -1.64 -14.21 0.66
N SER A 179 -0.90 -13.14 0.85
CA SER A 179 -0.98 -12.31 2.06
C SER A 179 -2.37 -11.70 2.24
N PHE A 180 -3.01 -11.23 1.15
CA PHE A 180 -4.41 -10.78 1.17
C PHE A 180 -5.40 -11.92 1.43
N ASP A 181 -5.24 -13.09 0.81
CA ASP A 181 -6.09 -14.27 1.08
C ASP A 181 -6.08 -14.65 2.55
N SER A 182 -4.89 -14.75 3.16
CA SER A 182 -4.74 -15.02 4.60
C SER A 182 -5.41 -13.97 5.47
N THR A 183 -5.26 -12.70 5.10
CA THR A 183 -5.86 -11.59 5.87
C THR A 183 -7.39 -11.63 5.76
N MET A 184 -7.95 -11.83 4.59
CA MET A 184 -9.40 -11.92 4.36
C MET A 184 -10.06 -13.11 5.06
N ARG A 185 -9.35 -14.23 5.22
CA ARG A 185 -9.83 -15.39 5.98
C ARG A 185 -9.95 -15.13 7.47
N SER A 186 -9.13 -14.24 8.00
CA SER A 186 -9.04 -13.97 9.44
C SER A 186 -9.70 -12.64 9.84
N ASN A 187 -9.97 -11.75 8.89
CA ASN A 187 -10.57 -10.44 9.13
C ASN A 187 -11.53 -10.03 8.00
N LEU A 188 -12.83 -10.12 8.27
CA LEU A 188 -13.90 -9.78 7.32
C LEU A 188 -13.90 -8.29 6.89
N SER A 189 -13.20 -7.42 7.62
CA SER A 189 -13.09 -6.00 7.26
C SER A 189 -12.17 -5.74 6.09
N VAL A 190 -11.33 -6.70 5.72
CA VAL A 190 -10.49 -6.68 4.52
C VAL A 190 -11.12 -7.56 3.46
N GLY A 191 -11.16 -7.11 2.22
CA GLY A 191 -11.81 -7.92 1.17
C GLY A 191 -11.67 -7.33 -0.22
N LEU A 192 -12.13 -8.13 -1.17
CA LEU A 192 -12.19 -7.77 -2.58
C LEU A 192 -13.06 -6.50 -2.81
N PRO A 193 -12.73 -5.71 -3.83
CA PRO A 193 -11.62 -5.85 -4.77
C PRO A 193 -10.23 -5.54 -4.17
N ILE A 194 -9.18 -6.17 -4.74
CA ILE A 194 -7.79 -5.83 -4.46
C ILE A 194 -7.24 -5.06 -5.66
N ASP A 195 -6.72 -3.86 -5.42
CA ASP A 195 -5.98 -3.09 -6.42
C ASP A 195 -4.49 -3.45 -6.34
N LEU A 196 -3.90 -3.85 -7.47
CA LEU A 196 -2.50 -4.23 -7.63
C LEU A 196 -1.82 -3.31 -8.64
N LEU A 197 -0.58 -2.92 -8.35
CA LEU A 197 0.30 -2.23 -9.27
C LEU A 197 1.71 -2.78 -9.12
N SER A 198 2.32 -3.19 -10.22
CA SER A 198 3.73 -3.58 -10.28
C SER A 198 4.48 -2.55 -11.11
N TYR A 199 5.39 -1.84 -10.46
CA TYR A 199 6.27 -0.85 -11.08
C TYR A 199 7.63 -1.50 -11.36
N GLU A 200 8.05 -1.49 -12.60
CA GLU A 200 9.35 -1.98 -13.03
C GLU A 200 10.38 -0.85 -12.92
N ARG A 201 11.53 -1.14 -12.31
CA ARG A 201 12.63 -0.20 -12.14
C ARG A 201 13.01 0.45 -13.46
N ASP A 202 13.28 1.75 -13.45
CA ASP A 202 13.68 2.59 -14.56
C ASP A 202 12.68 2.71 -15.73
N SER A 203 11.48 2.08 -15.60
CA SER A 203 10.44 2.22 -16.63
C SER A 203 9.84 3.63 -16.68
N LEU A 204 9.86 4.35 -15.56
CA LEU A 204 9.28 5.70 -15.35
C LEU A 204 7.87 5.83 -15.95
N ARG A 205 7.10 4.74 -15.89
CA ARG A 205 5.70 4.64 -16.29
C ARG A 205 5.02 3.45 -15.60
N VAL A 206 3.72 3.54 -15.44
CA VAL A 206 2.91 2.42 -14.94
C VAL A 206 2.60 1.48 -16.10
N THR A 207 3.16 0.27 -16.08
CA THR A 207 2.98 -0.73 -17.13
C THR A 207 2.03 -1.86 -16.74
N ARG A 208 1.91 -2.13 -15.43
CA ARG A 208 1.11 -3.25 -14.92
C ARG A 208 0.25 -2.79 -13.75
N ARG A 209 -1.04 -2.67 -14.02
CA ARG A 209 -2.07 -2.42 -13.00
C ARG A 209 -3.22 -3.40 -13.20
N ARG A 210 -3.68 -4.01 -12.12
CA ARG A 210 -4.78 -4.97 -12.15
C ARG A 210 -5.68 -4.76 -10.95
N ARG A 211 -6.96 -4.95 -11.16
CA ARG A 211 -7.95 -5.08 -10.11
C ARG A 211 -8.40 -6.54 -10.04
N VAL A 212 -8.35 -7.12 -8.86
CA VAL A 212 -8.83 -8.48 -8.59
C VAL A 212 -10.20 -8.34 -7.95
N ASP A 213 -11.23 -8.68 -8.71
CA ASP A 213 -12.63 -8.62 -8.28
C ASP A 213 -13.13 -9.98 -7.78
N GLU A 214 -14.34 -10.00 -7.24
CA GLU A 214 -15.06 -11.23 -6.89
C GLU A 214 -15.20 -12.11 -8.13
N GLY A 215 -14.86 -13.41 -8.00
CA GLY A 215 -14.88 -14.34 -9.14
C GLY A 215 -13.63 -14.36 -10.02
N ASP A 216 -12.57 -13.61 -9.69
CA ASP A 216 -11.30 -13.68 -10.42
C ASP A 216 -10.77 -15.13 -10.42
N ALA A 217 -10.71 -15.73 -11.62
CA ALA A 217 -10.36 -17.15 -11.78
C ALA A 217 -8.91 -17.43 -11.37
N HIS A 218 -7.97 -16.52 -11.67
CA HIS A 218 -6.57 -16.68 -11.30
C HIS A 218 -6.38 -16.60 -9.79
N PHE A 219 -7.00 -15.62 -9.13
CA PHE A 219 -6.94 -15.49 -7.68
C PHE A 219 -7.56 -16.72 -7.00
N SER A 220 -8.72 -17.18 -7.48
CA SER A 220 -9.37 -18.40 -6.97
C SER A 220 -8.53 -19.67 -7.19
N GLN A 221 -7.80 -19.79 -8.29
CA GLN A 221 -6.88 -20.89 -8.54
C GLN A 221 -5.68 -20.84 -7.59
N LEU A 222 -5.08 -19.64 -7.44
CA LEU A 222 -3.92 -19.40 -6.57
C LEU A 222 -4.23 -19.79 -5.12
N THR A 223 -5.35 -19.31 -4.58
CA THR A 223 -5.74 -19.55 -3.17
C THR A 223 -6.10 -21.01 -2.91
N ARG A 224 -6.72 -21.70 -3.88
CA ARG A 224 -6.97 -23.16 -3.79
C ARG A 224 -5.68 -23.96 -3.80
N ALA A 225 -4.76 -23.65 -4.73
CA ALA A 225 -3.47 -24.31 -4.83
C ALA A 225 -2.64 -24.10 -3.56
N TRP A 226 -2.61 -22.89 -3.03
CA TRP A 226 -1.94 -22.57 -1.75
C TRP A 226 -2.52 -23.41 -0.60
N SER A 227 -3.84 -23.41 -0.44
CA SER A 227 -4.50 -24.15 0.64
C SER A 227 -4.28 -25.67 0.56
N ALA A 228 -4.23 -26.22 -0.66
CA ALA A 228 -3.93 -27.64 -0.88
C ALA A 228 -2.45 -27.93 -0.56
N GLY A 229 -1.53 -27.10 -1.05
CA GLY A 229 -0.09 -27.25 -0.83
C GLY A 229 0.30 -27.15 0.65
N VAL A 230 -0.32 -26.23 1.41
CA VAL A 230 -0.07 -26.11 2.86
C VAL A 230 -0.53 -27.39 3.59
N ARG A 231 -1.70 -27.95 3.26
CA ARG A 231 -2.15 -29.23 3.87
C ARG A 231 -1.25 -30.40 3.53
N ASP A 232 -0.84 -30.52 2.26
CA ASP A 232 0.09 -31.55 1.81
C ASP A 232 1.46 -31.43 2.50
N LEU A 233 1.98 -30.22 2.63
CA LEU A 233 3.21 -29.97 3.38
C LEU A 233 3.07 -30.36 4.86
N PHE A 234 1.94 -29.98 5.48
CA PHE A 234 1.68 -30.29 6.88
C PHE A 234 1.70 -31.79 7.18
N THR A 235 1.13 -32.61 6.31
CA THR A 235 1.13 -34.09 6.49
C THR A 235 2.52 -34.72 6.36
N ARG A 236 3.50 -34.01 5.83
CA ARG A 236 4.89 -34.47 5.67
C ARG A 236 5.84 -33.96 6.73
N LEU A 237 5.35 -33.10 7.64
CA LEU A 237 6.18 -32.62 8.76
C LEU A 237 6.38 -33.72 9.78
N PRO A 238 7.51 -33.67 10.54
CA PRO A 238 7.77 -34.62 11.62
C PRO A 238 6.64 -34.64 12.64
N GLU A 239 6.28 -35.82 13.11
CA GLU A 239 5.32 -36.01 14.20
C GLU A 239 5.89 -35.47 15.52
N PRO A 240 5.05 -35.00 16.47
CA PRO A 240 5.48 -34.59 17.80
C PRO A 240 6.16 -35.79 18.52
N GLY A 241 7.33 -35.56 19.06
CA GLY A 241 8.16 -36.63 19.67
C GLY A 241 7.75 -37.09 21.09
N TRP A 242 6.45 -36.98 21.45
CA TRP A 242 5.92 -37.48 22.72
C TRP A 242 5.11 -38.74 22.51
#